data_7f386e110fd81a39e9adb8c844f9ee19
#
_entry.id   7f386e110fd81a39e9adb8c844f9ee19
#
_cell.length_a   1.000
_cell.length_b   1.000
_cell.length_c   1.000
_cell.angle_alpha   90.00
_cell.angle_beta   90.00
_cell.angle_gamma   90.00
#
_symmetry.space_group_name_H-M   'P 1'
#
loop_
_entity.id
_entity.type
_entity.pdbx_description
1 polymer ?
#
loop_
_entity_poly.entity_id
_entity_poly.type
_entity_poly.pdbx_seq_one_letter_code
_entity_poly.pdbx_strand_id
1 'polypeptide(L)'
;MKLVMSAIALASLAACGGAGTDLSPQVPTLSQFETSVRSFGATADNIDSMTDTVPRNIPSTGTSTFSGPALLSVDGFTNSYAMTGDSRLTVNFANDDMSGGVTNFRGVDENGRGVNVGGQIAFTDGLVGSDGTSGLFAVDFNGNLTAGSDRMALDGIAIGYFEGNRTSGSIRTRAIQAFSGTSGSFFADQGFRPSMTATMNGNSAVADFAFVGEN
;
A
#
# COMPACT_ATOMS: atom_id res chain seq x y z
N MET A 1 39.13 -31.53 -2.54
CA MET A 1 38.42 -30.25 -2.35
C MET A 1 37.58 -30.35 -1.08
N LYS A 2 38.01 -29.70 0.00
CA LYS A 2 37.41 -29.83 1.34
C LYS A 2 36.29 -28.80 1.48
N LEU A 3 35.07 -29.27 1.67
CA LEU A 3 33.94 -28.44 2.12
C LEU A 3 34.17 -28.01 3.57
N VAL A 4 34.32 -26.72 3.79
CA VAL A 4 34.31 -26.13 5.13
C VAL A 4 32.86 -25.74 5.43
N MET A 5 32.18 -26.58 6.20
CA MET A 5 30.92 -26.23 6.85
C MET A 5 31.23 -25.29 8.01
N SER A 6 30.91 -24.01 7.87
CA SER A 6 30.88 -23.08 9.00
C SER A 6 29.61 -23.31 9.79
N ALA A 7 29.74 -23.95 10.92
CA ALA A 7 28.70 -24.03 11.93
C ALA A 7 28.52 -22.64 12.56
N ILE A 8 27.42 -21.99 12.29
CA ILE A 8 26.99 -20.80 13.03
C ILE A 8 26.41 -21.29 14.34
N ALA A 9 27.17 -21.10 15.40
CA ALA A 9 26.70 -21.35 16.76
C ALA A 9 25.57 -20.38 17.10
N LEU A 10 24.36 -20.91 17.24
CA LEU A 10 23.27 -20.22 17.93
C LEU A 10 23.67 -20.06 19.40
N ALA A 11 24.17 -18.90 19.76
CA ALA A 11 24.26 -18.49 21.14
C ALA A 11 22.82 -18.29 21.66
N SER A 12 22.35 -19.29 22.39
CA SER A 12 21.17 -19.20 23.25
C SER A 12 21.44 -18.17 24.34
N LEU A 13 21.02 -16.92 24.16
CA LEU A 13 20.88 -15.98 25.25
C LEU A 13 19.65 -16.39 26.06
N ALA A 14 19.85 -17.27 27.01
CA ALA A 14 18.98 -17.37 28.15
C ALA A 14 19.21 -16.14 29.02
N ALA A 15 18.58 -15.02 28.69
CA ALA A 15 18.46 -13.91 29.62
C ALA A 15 17.28 -14.22 30.54
N CYS A 16 17.60 -14.77 31.71
CA CYS A 16 16.76 -14.66 32.89
C CYS A 16 16.51 -13.20 33.21
N GLY A 17 15.27 -12.82 33.31
CA GLY A 17 14.83 -11.54 33.80
C GLY A 17 13.36 -11.35 33.46
N GLY A 18 12.50 -11.74 34.40
CA GLY A 18 11.09 -11.47 34.32
C GLY A 18 10.83 -9.97 34.28
N ALA A 19 10.66 -9.44 33.09
CA ALA A 19 9.81 -8.31 32.82
C ALA A 19 8.81 -8.85 31.78
N GLY A 20 7.55 -8.88 32.12
CA GLY A 20 6.52 -9.22 31.18
C GLY A 20 6.73 -8.38 29.94
N THR A 21 7.03 -9.00 28.82
CA THR A 21 6.96 -8.35 27.53
C THR A 21 5.49 -8.07 27.31
N ASP A 22 5.07 -6.87 27.66
CA ASP A 22 3.81 -6.31 27.20
C ASP A 22 3.89 -6.34 25.66
N LEU A 23 3.24 -7.34 25.06
CA LEU A 23 3.04 -7.45 23.62
C LEU A 23 1.94 -6.48 23.16
N SER A 24 1.70 -5.43 23.92
CA SER A 24 0.85 -4.33 23.48
C SER A 24 1.47 -3.76 22.18
N PRO A 25 0.71 -3.62 21.11
CA PRO A 25 1.20 -3.00 19.89
C PRO A 25 1.84 -1.67 20.25
N GLN A 26 3.13 -1.52 19.99
CA GLN A 26 3.81 -0.26 20.28
C GLN A 26 3.22 0.82 19.40
N VAL A 27 2.64 1.82 20.04
CA VAL A 27 2.19 3.04 19.35
C VAL A 27 3.41 3.68 18.69
N PRO A 28 3.40 3.93 17.38
CA PRO A 28 4.56 4.48 16.69
C PRO A 28 4.88 5.88 17.24
N THR A 29 6.16 6.20 17.32
CA THR A 29 6.57 7.58 17.53
C THR A 29 6.43 8.38 16.25
N LEU A 30 6.30 9.71 16.35
CA LEU A 30 6.29 10.59 15.15
C LEU A 30 7.52 10.34 14.27
N SER A 31 8.69 10.16 14.85
CA SER A 31 9.93 9.88 14.09
C SER A 31 9.87 8.56 13.32
N GLN A 32 9.26 7.53 13.89
CA GLN A 32 9.05 6.26 13.17
C GLN A 32 8.06 6.43 12.01
N PHE A 33 6.98 7.19 12.22
CA PHE A 33 6.04 7.52 11.18
C PHE A 33 6.70 8.31 10.04
N GLU A 34 7.43 9.39 10.35
CA GLU A 34 8.17 10.19 9.36
C GLU A 34 9.19 9.34 8.58
N THR A 35 9.82 8.35 9.23
CA THR A 35 10.73 7.42 8.54
C THR A 35 9.97 6.56 7.53
N SER A 36 8.78 6.09 7.88
CA SER A 36 7.93 5.32 6.97
C SER A 36 7.44 6.17 5.78
N VAL A 37 7.07 7.43 6.01
CA VAL A 37 6.69 8.37 4.95
C VAL A 37 7.88 8.63 4.00
N ARG A 38 9.08 8.83 4.53
CA ARG A 38 10.29 8.99 3.71
C ARG A 38 10.61 7.73 2.89
N SER A 39 10.41 6.55 3.47
CA SER A 39 10.56 5.28 2.74
C SER A 39 9.58 5.17 1.59
N PHE A 40 8.32 5.56 1.79
CA PHE A 40 7.34 5.64 0.71
C PHE A 40 7.82 6.57 -0.39
N GLY A 41 8.22 7.81 -0.06
CA GLY A 41 8.73 8.78 -1.03
C GLY A 41 9.91 8.24 -1.83
N ALA A 42 10.91 7.65 -1.16
CA ALA A 42 12.08 7.08 -1.83
C ALA A 42 11.72 5.92 -2.77
N THR A 43 10.77 5.05 -2.38
CA THR A 43 10.29 3.97 -3.26
C THR A 43 9.52 4.54 -4.43
N ALA A 44 8.65 5.52 -4.22
CA ALA A 44 7.89 6.20 -5.27
C ALA A 44 8.84 6.87 -6.28
N ASP A 45 9.81 7.66 -5.81
CA ASP A 45 10.81 8.33 -6.65
C ASP A 45 11.62 7.33 -7.49
N ASN A 46 11.99 6.20 -6.90
CA ASN A 46 12.70 5.14 -7.61
C ASN A 46 11.82 4.53 -8.73
N ILE A 47 10.54 4.29 -8.47
CA ILE A 47 9.59 3.78 -9.46
C ILE A 47 9.36 4.85 -10.54
N ASP A 48 9.11 6.11 -10.17
CA ASP A 48 8.88 7.22 -11.10
C ASP A 48 10.09 7.51 -12.02
N SER A 49 11.28 7.12 -11.60
CA SER A 49 12.49 7.21 -12.44
C SER A 49 12.56 6.17 -13.55
N MET A 50 11.68 5.18 -13.53
CA MET A 50 11.62 4.13 -14.54
C MET A 50 10.77 4.58 -15.73
N THR A 51 10.98 3.87 -16.83
CA THR A 51 10.14 4.05 -18.02
C THR A 51 8.85 3.26 -17.85
N ASP A 52 7.72 3.86 -18.21
CA ASP A 52 6.42 3.18 -18.23
C ASP A 52 6.49 1.88 -19.03
N THR A 53 5.87 0.85 -18.50
CA THR A 53 5.73 -0.41 -19.22
C THR A 53 4.74 -0.22 -20.36
N VAL A 54 5.22 -0.31 -21.61
CA VAL A 54 4.32 -0.25 -22.75
C VAL A 54 3.38 -1.46 -22.78
N PRO A 55 2.14 -1.34 -23.26
CA PRO A 55 1.12 -2.39 -23.19
C PRO A 55 1.56 -3.76 -23.71
N ARG A 56 2.33 -3.80 -24.80
CA ARG A 56 2.87 -5.05 -25.38
C ARG A 56 3.87 -5.80 -24.49
N ASN A 57 4.41 -5.13 -23.46
CA ASN A 57 5.38 -5.72 -22.52
C ASN A 57 4.72 -6.21 -21.24
N ILE A 58 3.42 -5.95 -21.06
CA ILE A 58 2.67 -6.54 -19.96
C ILE A 58 2.58 -8.05 -20.21
N PRO A 59 2.88 -8.89 -19.20
CA PRO A 59 2.69 -10.33 -19.34
C PRO A 59 1.22 -10.66 -19.66
N SER A 60 1.00 -11.62 -20.54
CA SER A 60 -0.34 -12.16 -20.82
C SER A 60 -0.64 -13.43 -20.03
N THR A 61 0.31 -13.90 -19.22
CA THR A 61 0.18 -15.10 -18.40
C THR A 61 1.10 -15.01 -17.18
N GLY A 62 0.81 -15.83 -16.19
CA GLY A 62 1.60 -15.87 -14.94
C GLY A 62 1.08 -14.93 -13.87
N THR A 63 1.75 -14.96 -12.74
CA THR A 63 1.37 -14.17 -11.56
C THR A 63 2.60 -13.42 -11.05
N SER A 64 2.41 -12.16 -10.71
CA SER A 64 3.42 -11.35 -10.02
C SER A 64 2.85 -10.76 -8.74
N THR A 65 3.71 -10.63 -7.73
CA THR A 65 3.36 -9.97 -6.48
C THR A 65 4.24 -8.74 -6.29
N PHE A 66 3.61 -7.61 -6.05
CA PHE A 66 4.26 -6.33 -5.79
C PHE A 66 4.06 -5.99 -4.33
N SER A 67 5.14 -5.62 -3.65
CA SER A 67 5.10 -5.30 -2.22
C SER A 67 5.81 -3.98 -1.94
N GLY A 68 5.27 -3.21 -1.01
CA GLY A 68 5.87 -1.92 -0.65
C GLY A 68 5.03 -1.15 0.36
N PRO A 69 5.40 0.08 0.62
CA PRO A 69 4.67 0.92 1.56
C PRO A 69 3.37 1.49 0.97
N ALA A 70 2.44 1.81 1.86
CA ALA A 70 1.24 2.58 1.55
C ALA A 70 1.11 3.78 2.49
N LEU A 71 0.43 4.81 2.01
CA LEU A 71 0.03 6.00 2.76
C LEU A 71 -1.48 6.15 2.72
N LEU A 72 -2.06 6.55 3.83
CA LEU A 72 -3.46 6.88 3.96
C LEU A 72 -3.60 8.09 4.87
N SER A 73 -4.31 9.12 4.43
CA SER A 73 -4.83 10.16 5.31
C SER A 73 -6.34 10.08 5.38
N VAL A 74 -6.90 10.36 6.54
CA VAL A 74 -8.34 10.45 6.74
C VAL A 74 -8.65 11.66 7.61
N ASP A 75 -9.39 12.60 7.04
CA ASP A 75 -9.83 13.82 7.68
C ASP A 75 -11.32 13.73 7.99
N GLY A 76 -11.65 13.50 9.25
CA GLY A 76 -13.01 13.49 9.76
C GLY A 76 -13.42 14.87 10.28
N PHE A 77 -14.62 14.94 10.80
CA PHE A 77 -15.17 16.20 11.31
C PHE A 77 -14.46 16.69 12.59
N THR A 78 -13.97 15.80 13.41
CA THR A 78 -13.35 16.12 14.71
C THR A 78 -11.89 15.74 14.82
N ASN A 79 -11.45 14.72 14.10
CA ASN A 79 -10.10 14.18 14.20
C ASN A 79 -9.57 13.89 12.80
N SER A 80 -8.26 14.01 12.64
CA SER A 80 -7.54 13.68 11.41
C SER A 80 -6.40 12.72 11.72
N TYR A 81 -6.15 11.80 10.81
CA TYR A 81 -5.12 10.78 10.95
C TYR A 81 -4.29 10.67 9.68
N ALA A 82 -2.99 10.53 9.87
CA ALA A 82 -2.07 10.11 8.81
C ALA A 82 -1.49 8.75 9.17
N MET A 83 -1.50 7.83 8.20
CA MET A 83 -1.17 6.43 8.42
C MET A 83 -0.23 5.91 7.34
N THR A 84 0.66 5.01 7.71
CA THR A 84 1.47 4.20 6.80
C THR A 84 1.15 2.74 7.03
N GLY A 85 1.27 1.93 5.97
CA GLY A 85 1.05 0.48 6.06
C GLY A 85 1.93 -0.26 5.06
N ASP A 86 1.88 -1.59 5.13
CA ASP A 86 2.58 -2.48 4.21
C ASP A 86 1.58 -2.96 3.16
N SER A 87 1.80 -2.58 1.88
CA SER A 87 0.96 -3.00 0.76
C SER A 87 1.49 -4.26 0.10
N ARG A 88 0.56 -5.06 -0.41
CA ARG A 88 0.84 -6.21 -1.27
C ARG A 88 -0.25 -6.32 -2.31
N LEU A 89 0.13 -6.31 -3.58
CA LEU A 89 -0.75 -6.52 -4.72
C LEU A 89 -0.27 -7.75 -5.50
N THR A 90 -1.11 -8.73 -5.66
CA THR A 90 -0.86 -9.90 -6.50
C THR A 90 -1.73 -9.80 -7.74
N VAL A 91 -1.11 -9.88 -8.91
CA VAL A 91 -1.76 -9.78 -10.23
C VAL A 91 -1.59 -11.10 -10.96
N ASN A 92 -2.68 -11.71 -11.39
CA ASN A 92 -2.70 -12.83 -12.30
C ASN A 92 -3.00 -12.32 -13.72
N PHE A 93 -1.97 -12.24 -14.53
CA PHE A 93 -2.07 -11.69 -15.89
C PHE A 93 -2.81 -12.58 -16.90
N ALA A 94 -3.19 -13.79 -16.52
CA ALA A 94 -3.95 -14.67 -17.41
C ALA A 94 -5.44 -14.35 -17.45
N ASN A 95 -5.96 -13.78 -16.38
CA ASN A 95 -7.40 -13.49 -16.18
C ASN A 95 -7.65 -12.13 -15.54
N ASP A 96 -6.60 -11.28 -15.42
CA ASP A 96 -6.64 -9.95 -14.84
C ASP A 96 -7.07 -9.92 -13.35
N ASP A 97 -7.06 -11.08 -12.68
CA ASP A 97 -7.45 -11.18 -11.28
C ASP A 97 -6.40 -10.54 -10.37
N MET A 98 -6.88 -9.73 -9.43
CA MET A 98 -6.05 -9.02 -8.47
C MET A 98 -6.50 -9.31 -7.05
N SER A 99 -5.52 -9.40 -6.15
CA SER A 99 -5.78 -9.63 -4.74
C SER A 99 -4.66 -9.08 -3.87
N GLY A 100 -4.94 -8.94 -2.59
CA GLY A 100 -3.97 -8.46 -1.61
C GLY A 100 -4.55 -7.41 -0.69
N GLY A 101 -3.79 -6.36 -0.41
CA GLY A 101 -4.26 -5.28 0.45
C GLY A 101 -3.15 -4.54 1.17
N VAL A 102 -3.55 -3.77 2.18
CA VAL A 102 -2.65 -3.05 3.08
C VAL A 102 -2.91 -3.48 4.51
N THR A 103 -1.84 -3.81 5.20
CA THR A 103 -1.86 -4.26 6.59
C THR A 103 -0.82 -3.50 7.42
N ASN A 104 -0.67 -3.85 8.70
CA ASN A 104 0.35 -3.31 9.58
C ASN A 104 0.34 -1.77 9.64
N PHE A 105 -0.83 -1.19 9.67
CA PHE A 105 -0.97 0.26 9.75
C PHE A 105 -0.34 0.82 11.02
N ARG A 106 0.34 1.97 10.86
CA ARG A 106 0.89 2.81 11.93
C ARG A 106 0.46 4.23 11.65
N GLY A 107 -0.01 4.95 12.64
CA GLY A 107 -0.55 6.28 12.41
C GLY A 107 -0.17 7.30 13.46
N VAL A 108 -0.41 8.56 13.10
CA VAL A 108 -0.36 9.71 13.99
C VAL A 108 -1.65 10.52 13.85
N ASP A 109 -2.03 11.18 14.94
CA ASP A 109 -3.14 12.16 14.94
C ASP A 109 -2.67 13.53 14.40
N GLU A 110 -3.57 14.49 14.32
CA GLU A 110 -3.31 15.85 13.87
C GLU A 110 -2.29 16.61 14.76
N ASN A 111 -2.02 16.12 15.97
CA ASN A 111 -1.03 16.68 16.88
C ASN A 111 0.32 15.98 16.78
N GLY A 112 0.48 15.03 15.84
CA GLY A 112 1.69 14.22 15.68
C GLY A 112 1.87 13.15 16.77
N ARG A 113 0.84 12.83 17.53
CA ARG A 113 0.88 11.78 18.53
C ARG A 113 0.61 10.44 17.86
N GLY A 114 1.44 9.46 18.15
CA GLY A 114 1.23 8.10 17.66
C GLY A 114 -0.11 7.53 18.10
N VAL A 115 -0.78 6.84 17.19
CA VAL A 115 -2.03 6.13 17.46
C VAL A 115 -1.93 4.67 17.06
N ASN A 116 -2.57 3.80 17.81
CA ASN A 116 -2.77 2.42 17.40
C ASN A 116 -3.79 2.38 16.28
N VAL A 117 -3.40 1.79 15.16
CA VAL A 117 -4.29 1.56 14.03
C VAL A 117 -4.53 0.07 13.88
N GLY A 118 -5.78 -0.33 13.95
CA GLY A 118 -6.21 -1.71 13.70
C GLY A 118 -6.99 -1.84 12.40
N GLY A 119 -7.07 -3.07 11.88
CA GLY A 119 -7.78 -3.37 10.64
C GLY A 119 -6.85 -3.46 9.43
N GLN A 120 -7.46 -3.54 8.26
CA GLN A 120 -6.77 -3.67 6.99
C GLN A 120 -7.60 -3.09 5.85
N ILE A 121 -6.96 -2.82 4.71
CA ILE A 121 -7.60 -2.58 3.43
C ILE A 121 -7.40 -3.83 2.59
N ALA A 122 -8.45 -4.39 2.01
CA ALA A 122 -8.40 -5.50 1.08
C ALA A 122 -8.44 -4.97 -0.36
N PHE A 123 -7.64 -5.55 -1.22
CA PHE A 123 -7.75 -5.41 -2.67
C PHE A 123 -8.56 -6.59 -3.20
N THR A 124 -9.61 -6.28 -3.94
CA THR A 124 -10.52 -7.27 -4.53
C THR A 124 -10.80 -6.85 -5.95
N ASP A 125 -11.03 -7.79 -6.81
CA ASP A 125 -11.28 -7.56 -8.22
C ASP A 125 -10.28 -6.59 -8.86
N GLY A 126 -10.04 -6.73 -10.13
CA GLY A 126 -9.13 -5.81 -10.79
C GLY A 126 -9.12 -6.02 -12.28
N LEU A 127 -8.53 -5.08 -12.98
CA LEU A 127 -8.38 -5.12 -14.43
C LEU A 127 -6.98 -4.65 -14.80
N VAL A 128 -6.35 -5.37 -15.71
CA VAL A 128 -5.14 -4.92 -16.41
C VAL A 128 -5.55 -4.30 -17.73
N GLY A 129 -5.01 -3.13 -18.03
CA GLY A 129 -5.36 -2.41 -19.25
C GLY A 129 -4.23 -1.53 -19.76
N SER A 130 -4.57 -0.57 -20.58
CA SER A 130 -3.63 0.44 -21.04
C SER A 130 -4.36 1.73 -21.40
N ASP A 131 -3.65 2.85 -21.35
CA ASP A 131 -4.08 4.13 -21.90
C ASP A 131 -3.66 4.32 -23.37
N GLY A 132 -3.11 3.27 -24.00
CA GLY A 132 -2.56 3.28 -25.34
C GLY A 132 -1.05 3.51 -25.37
N THR A 133 -0.46 4.09 -24.33
CA THR A 133 0.98 4.35 -24.20
C THR A 133 1.61 3.54 -23.07
N SER A 134 0.94 3.45 -21.94
CA SER A 134 1.41 2.81 -20.72
C SER A 134 0.47 1.69 -20.29
N GLY A 135 1.03 0.66 -19.68
CA GLY A 135 0.27 -0.38 -19.01
C GLY A 135 -0.26 0.12 -17.68
N LEU A 136 -1.53 -0.09 -17.42
CA LEU A 136 -2.20 0.33 -16.20
C LEU A 136 -2.97 -0.82 -15.56
N PHE A 137 -3.35 -0.63 -14.33
CA PHE A 137 -4.30 -1.48 -13.64
C PHE A 137 -5.32 -0.63 -12.88
N ALA A 138 -6.50 -1.20 -12.67
CA ALA A 138 -7.46 -0.72 -11.70
C ALA A 138 -7.74 -1.84 -10.71
N VAL A 139 -7.88 -1.53 -9.43
CA VAL A 139 -8.19 -2.50 -8.38
C VAL A 139 -9.19 -1.92 -7.41
N ASP A 140 -10.24 -2.68 -7.13
CA ASP A 140 -11.21 -2.33 -6.11
C ASP A 140 -10.59 -2.53 -4.73
N PHE A 141 -10.89 -1.65 -3.82
CA PHE A 141 -10.44 -1.79 -2.44
C PHE A 141 -11.55 -1.45 -1.45
N ASN A 142 -11.53 -2.14 -0.33
CA ASN A 142 -12.37 -1.82 0.81
C ASN A 142 -11.61 -2.05 2.10
N GLY A 143 -11.98 -1.32 3.15
CA GLY A 143 -11.32 -1.47 4.43
C GLY A 143 -12.11 -0.91 5.59
N ASN A 144 -11.93 -1.54 6.74
CA ASN A 144 -12.41 -1.05 8.02
C ASN A 144 -11.20 -0.91 8.94
N LEU A 145 -10.95 0.32 9.37
CA LEU A 145 -9.84 0.66 10.23
C LEU A 145 -10.33 1.26 11.54
N THR A 146 -9.52 1.16 12.57
CA THR A 146 -9.70 1.85 13.84
C THR A 146 -8.44 2.63 14.15
N ALA A 147 -8.58 3.89 14.60
CA ALA A 147 -7.48 4.69 15.10
C ALA A 147 -7.89 5.27 16.46
N GLY A 148 -7.26 4.78 17.52
CA GLY A 148 -7.72 5.08 18.87
C GLY A 148 -9.16 4.58 19.09
N SER A 149 -10.11 5.51 19.33
CA SER A 149 -11.55 5.21 19.49
C SER A 149 -12.34 5.34 18.19
N ASP A 150 -11.75 5.91 17.15
CA ASP A 150 -12.46 6.22 15.91
C ASP A 150 -12.48 5.01 14.97
N ARG A 151 -13.59 4.87 14.25
CA ARG A 151 -13.80 3.82 13.25
C ARG A 151 -13.92 4.47 11.89
N MET A 152 -13.15 3.94 10.95
CA MET A 152 -13.12 4.40 9.58
C MET A 152 -13.55 3.28 8.65
N ALA A 153 -14.38 3.59 7.67
CA ALA A 153 -14.68 2.69 6.57
C ALA A 153 -14.29 3.38 5.25
N LEU A 154 -13.63 2.61 4.40
CA LEU A 154 -13.10 3.03 3.10
C LEU A 154 -13.60 2.06 2.05
N ASP A 155 -13.96 2.58 0.89
CA ASP A 155 -14.37 1.81 -0.26
C ASP A 155 -14.05 2.59 -1.53
N GLY A 156 -13.47 1.95 -2.55
CA GLY A 156 -13.10 2.68 -3.75
C GLY A 156 -12.36 1.86 -4.79
N ILE A 157 -11.89 2.57 -5.80
CA ILE A 157 -11.08 2.05 -6.91
C ILE A 157 -9.75 2.81 -6.94
N ALA A 158 -8.65 2.09 -6.84
CA ALA A 158 -7.32 2.61 -7.07
C ALA A 158 -6.88 2.28 -8.49
N ILE A 159 -6.22 3.25 -9.14
CA ILE A 159 -5.63 3.09 -10.46
C ILE A 159 -4.13 3.28 -10.34
N GLY A 160 -3.37 2.42 -11.00
CA GLY A 160 -1.92 2.48 -11.02
C GLY A 160 -1.35 2.15 -12.39
N TYR A 161 -0.04 2.35 -12.51
CA TYR A 161 0.72 2.01 -13.70
C TYR A 161 1.73 0.90 -13.41
N PHE A 162 2.02 0.13 -14.44
CA PHE A 162 3.17 -0.76 -14.43
C PHE A 162 4.37 -0.01 -14.99
N GLU A 163 5.43 0.07 -14.22
CA GLU A 163 6.67 0.73 -14.60
C GLU A 163 7.83 -0.25 -14.65
N GLY A 164 8.81 0.02 -15.50
CA GLY A 164 9.94 -0.85 -15.75
C GLY A 164 9.84 -1.62 -17.05
N ASN A 165 10.96 -2.18 -17.47
CA ASN A 165 11.06 -2.90 -18.73
C ASN A 165 11.20 -4.40 -18.45
N ARG A 166 10.50 -5.24 -19.20
CA ARG A 166 10.59 -6.71 -19.11
C ARG A 166 12.02 -7.24 -19.32
N THR A 167 12.88 -6.51 -20.07
CA THR A 167 14.28 -6.86 -20.28
C THR A 167 15.15 -6.65 -19.05
N SER A 168 14.75 -5.85 -18.08
CA SER A 168 15.43 -5.65 -16.80
C SER A 168 14.93 -6.55 -15.66
N GLY A 169 13.94 -7.40 -15.93
CA GLY A 169 13.51 -8.46 -15.01
C GLY A 169 12.52 -8.06 -13.94
N SER A 170 12.13 -6.81 -13.80
CA SER A 170 11.14 -6.39 -12.81
C SER A 170 10.12 -5.42 -13.40
N ILE A 171 8.85 -5.72 -13.15
CA ILE A 171 7.74 -4.78 -13.34
C ILE A 171 7.42 -4.25 -11.97
N ARG A 172 7.34 -2.92 -11.82
CA ARG A 172 6.98 -2.25 -10.58
C ARG A 172 5.61 -1.61 -10.73
N THR A 173 4.88 -1.48 -9.67
CA THR A 173 3.59 -0.82 -9.68
C THR A 173 3.68 0.52 -8.98
N ARG A 174 3.07 1.52 -9.60
CA ARG A 174 2.79 2.80 -8.98
C ARG A 174 1.28 2.96 -8.92
N ALA A 175 0.70 2.95 -7.75
CA ALA A 175 -0.70 3.32 -7.61
C ALA A 175 -0.84 4.83 -7.55
N ILE A 176 -1.74 5.35 -8.36
CA ILE A 176 -2.15 6.75 -8.29
C ILE A 176 -3.25 6.87 -7.25
N GLN A 177 -3.18 7.94 -6.49
CA GLN A 177 -4.09 8.29 -5.40
C GLN A 177 -5.56 8.07 -5.74
N ALA A 178 -6.27 7.36 -4.87
CA ALA A 178 -7.72 7.40 -4.83
C ALA A 178 -8.14 8.59 -3.94
N PHE A 179 -8.80 9.58 -4.51
CA PHE A 179 -9.28 10.75 -3.76
C PHE A 179 -10.75 10.59 -3.40
N SER A 180 -11.12 10.87 -2.14
CA SER A 180 -12.53 10.98 -1.77
C SER A 180 -13.09 12.30 -2.29
N GLY A 181 -14.10 12.22 -3.15
CA GLY A 181 -14.94 13.36 -3.52
C GLY A 181 -14.55 14.15 -4.76
N THR A 182 -13.50 13.82 -5.50
CA THR A 182 -13.24 14.44 -6.80
C THR A 182 -13.16 13.42 -7.91
N SER A 183 -14.06 13.52 -8.89
CA SER A 183 -13.95 12.80 -10.14
C SER A 183 -12.77 13.37 -10.94
N GLY A 184 -11.58 12.83 -10.73
CA GLY A 184 -10.42 13.15 -11.55
C GLY A 184 -10.60 12.63 -12.97
N SER A 185 -10.42 13.50 -13.97
CA SER A 185 -10.67 13.23 -15.38
C SER A 185 -9.53 12.51 -16.11
N PHE A 186 -8.66 11.77 -15.42
CA PHE A 186 -7.45 11.22 -16.03
C PHE A 186 -7.68 10.05 -17.02
N PHE A 187 -8.82 9.36 -16.97
CA PHE A 187 -9.10 8.20 -17.84
C PHE A 187 -10.51 8.21 -18.42
N ALA A 188 -10.97 9.37 -18.89
CA ALA A 188 -12.34 9.51 -19.43
C ALA A 188 -12.65 8.54 -20.57
N ASP A 189 -11.65 8.13 -21.36
CA ASP A 189 -11.84 7.28 -22.54
C ASP A 189 -11.90 5.78 -22.24
N GLN A 190 -11.42 5.33 -21.05
CA GLN A 190 -11.38 3.91 -20.69
C GLN A 190 -12.42 3.51 -19.64
N GLY A 191 -13.22 4.45 -19.15
CA GLY A 191 -14.23 4.15 -18.12
C GLY A 191 -13.70 3.95 -16.70
N PHE A 192 -12.41 3.96 -16.51
CA PHE A 192 -11.77 3.84 -15.20
C PHE A 192 -11.63 5.23 -14.57
N ARG A 193 -12.21 5.41 -13.39
CA ARG A 193 -12.03 6.63 -12.59
C ARG A 193 -11.62 6.22 -11.18
N PRO A 194 -10.50 6.75 -10.66
CA PRO A 194 -10.21 6.58 -9.26
C PRO A 194 -11.33 7.23 -8.45
N SER A 195 -11.86 6.51 -7.51
CA SER A 195 -12.91 6.99 -6.62
C SER A 195 -12.73 6.38 -5.24
N MET A 196 -13.04 7.15 -4.23
CA MET A 196 -13.06 6.64 -2.86
C MET A 196 -14.19 7.29 -2.09
N THR A 197 -14.89 6.51 -1.31
CA THR A 197 -15.75 6.97 -0.23
C THR A 197 -15.07 6.67 1.08
N ALA A 198 -15.09 7.63 1.99
CA ALA A 198 -14.56 7.46 3.33
C ALA A 198 -15.58 7.93 4.34
N THR A 199 -15.67 7.20 5.45
CA THR A 199 -16.44 7.62 6.61
C THR A 199 -15.60 7.46 7.88
N MET A 200 -15.85 8.36 8.85
CA MET A 200 -15.30 8.25 10.19
C MET A 200 -16.47 8.36 11.19
N ASN A 201 -16.61 7.32 12.02
CA ASN A 201 -17.73 7.20 12.98
C ASN A 201 -19.13 7.35 12.34
N GLY A 202 -19.26 6.87 11.09
CA GLY A 202 -20.49 6.95 10.31
C GLY A 202 -20.77 8.30 9.63
N ASN A 203 -19.89 9.30 9.80
CA ASN A 203 -19.97 10.58 9.09
C ASN A 203 -19.02 10.58 7.89
N SER A 204 -19.37 11.33 6.84
CA SER A 204 -18.48 11.50 5.68
C SER A 204 -17.12 12.07 6.12
N ALA A 205 -16.06 11.54 5.54
CA ALA A 205 -14.70 11.98 5.75
C ALA A 205 -14.01 12.20 4.40
N VAL A 206 -12.97 13.02 4.39
CA VAL A 206 -12.07 13.16 3.24
C VAL A 206 -10.90 12.18 3.46
N ALA A 207 -10.51 11.46 2.44
CA ALA A 207 -9.36 10.58 2.55
C ALA A 207 -8.53 10.58 1.27
N ASP A 208 -7.22 10.39 1.44
CA ASP A 208 -6.25 10.18 0.36
C ASP A 208 -5.53 8.86 0.61
N PHE A 209 -5.47 8.02 -0.41
CA PHE A 209 -4.84 6.72 -0.35
C PHE A 209 -3.86 6.54 -1.50
N ALA A 210 -2.66 6.08 -1.20
CA ALA A 210 -1.65 5.73 -2.19
C ALA A 210 -0.86 4.50 -1.73
N PHE A 211 -0.44 3.68 -2.67
CA PHE A 211 0.50 2.60 -2.42
C PHE A 211 1.49 2.46 -3.57
N VAL A 212 2.64 1.92 -3.28
CA VAL A 212 3.68 1.60 -4.25
C VAL A 212 4.13 0.17 -4.00
N GLY A 213 4.62 -0.52 -5.03
CA GLY A 213 5.07 -1.89 -4.87
C GLY A 213 6.17 -2.25 -5.87
N GLU A 214 7.12 -3.04 -5.39
CA GLU A 214 8.20 -3.64 -6.19
C GLU A 214 8.04 -5.16 -6.18
N ASN A 215 8.39 -5.79 -7.31
CA ASN A 215 8.40 -7.26 -7.48
C ASN A 215 9.80 -7.80 -7.23
#